data_a816a9e3bb616b62dfcddbcddcc14ee6
#
_entry.id   a816a9e3bb616b62dfcddbcddcc14ee6
#
_cell.length_a   1.000
_cell.length_b   1.000
_cell.length_c   1.000
_cell.angle_alpha   90.00
_cell.angle_beta   90.00
_cell.angle_gamma   90.00
#
_symmetry.space_group_name_H-M   'P 1'
#
loop_
_entity.id
_entity.type
_entity.pdbx_description
1 polymer ?
#
loop_
_entity_poly.entity_id
_entity_poly.type
_entity_poly.pdbx_seq_one_letter_code
_entity_poly.pdbx_strand_id
1 'polypeptide(L)'
;DIIKFIKSQEGKSGIIYCLSRKKVEELTEILKVNNIRALAYHAGMDSATRSANQDAFLMEKVEVIVATIAFGMEIDKPDVRFVIHYDIPKSLEGYYQETGRAGRDGGEGRCIAFYQNKDLLKMEKFMQGKPVSEQEIGKQLLLETASYAESSICRRKSLLHYFGEEYLEDNCGNCDNCLNPKKQVEAKDELCAVIETVTALKEKFKAEQVIDVMLGKNTATVKSYNQDELEVFGCLQGADAKTVNTVIRQAIIAGYLDRDIENFGLLKITKKGKDYYKKPVSFKIVEDNEFNEEEEE
;
A
#
# COMPACT_ATOMS: atom_id res chain seq x y z
N ASP A 1 20.81 -5.11 -1.25
CA ASP A 1 20.12 -4.31 -2.29
C ASP A 1 20.13 -2.81 -1.98
N ILE A 2 19.76 -2.37 -0.76
CA ILE A 2 19.79 -0.95 -0.36
C ILE A 2 21.18 -0.33 -0.54
N ILE A 3 22.23 -0.97 -0.04
CA ILE A 3 23.62 -0.48 -0.15
C ILE A 3 24.02 -0.32 -1.61
N LYS A 4 23.71 -1.32 -2.45
CA LYS A 4 24.02 -1.27 -3.88
C LYS A 4 23.28 -0.13 -4.56
N PHE A 5 21.99 0.06 -4.23
CA PHE A 5 21.20 1.16 -4.75
C PHE A 5 21.78 2.52 -4.35
N ILE A 6 22.07 2.75 -3.05
CA ILE A 6 22.60 4.02 -2.57
C ILE A 6 23.95 4.34 -3.23
N LYS A 7 24.83 3.37 -3.34
CA LYS A 7 26.12 3.55 -4.05
C LYS A 7 25.94 3.93 -5.53
N SER A 8 24.90 3.42 -6.19
CA SER A 8 24.57 3.81 -7.56
C SER A 8 24.06 5.25 -7.69
N GLN A 9 23.69 5.90 -6.59
CA GLN A 9 23.24 7.29 -6.57
C GLN A 9 24.39 8.31 -6.46
N GLU A 10 25.63 7.85 -6.38
CA GLU A 10 26.85 8.68 -6.47
C GLU A 10 26.89 9.85 -5.46
N GLY A 11 26.54 9.59 -4.21
CA GLY A 11 26.56 10.58 -3.12
C GLY A 11 25.37 11.54 -3.08
N LYS A 12 24.35 11.30 -3.88
CA LYS A 12 23.10 12.08 -3.85
C LYS A 12 22.34 11.88 -2.55
N SER A 13 21.60 12.92 -2.14
CA SER A 13 20.86 12.92 -0.89
C SER A 13 19.64 12.00 -0.90
N GLY A 14 19.43 11.25 0.17
CA GLY A 14 18.29 10.38 0.32
C GLY A 14 17.84 10.18 1.76
N ILE A 15 16.60 9.73 1.92
CA ILE A 15 15.97 9.43 3.21
C ILE A 15 15.55 7.98 3.23
N ILE A 16 15.82 7.28 4.35
CA ILE A 16 15.35 5.91 4.57
C ILE A 16 14.43 5.92 5.79
N TYR A 17 13.19 5.48 5.62
CA TYR A 17 12.22 5.36 6.69
C TYR A 17 12.16 3.93 7.22
N CYS A 18 12.26 3.80 8.55
CA CYS A 18 12.10 2.54 9.29
C CYS A 18 10.98 2.67 10.33
N LEU A 19 10.35 1.56 10.68
CA LEU A 19 9.26 1.54 11.65
C LEU A 19 9.76 1.71 13.09
N SER A 20 10.94 1.16 13.44
CA SER A 20 11.47 1.15 14.79
C SER A 20 12.77 1.94 14.93
N ARG A 21 12.96 2.56 16.11
CA ARG A 21 14.20 3.25 16.48
C ARG A 21 15.43 2.33 16.40
N LYS A 22 15.27 1.09 16.88
CA LYS A 22 16.33 0.07 16.83
C LYS A 22 16.79 -0.19 15.39
N LYS A 23 15.84 -0.35 14.46
CA LYS A 23 16.18 -0.58 13.05
C LYS A 23 16.84 0.64 12.42
N VAL A 24 16.46 1.85 12.80
CA VAL A 24 17.12 3.09 12.36
C VAL A 24 18.59 3.07 12.74
N GLU A 25 18.91 2.74 14.00
CA GLU A 25 20.30 2.70 14.49
C GLU A 25 21.10 1.58 13.83
N GLU A 26 20.54 0.36 13.76
CA GLU A 26 21.18 -0.78 13.10
C GLU A 26 21.52 -0.48 11.63
N LEU A 27 20.55 0.03 10.87
CA LEU A 27 20.75 0.32 9.47
C LEU A 27 21.73 1.47 9.25
N THR A 28 21.71 2.49 10.11
CA THR A 28 22.69 3.59 10.06
C THR A 28 24.11 3.07 10.21
N GLU A 29 24.35 2.17 11.16
CA GLU A 29 25.68 1.59 11.36
C GLU A 29 26.10 0.68 10.18
N ILE A 30 25.18 -0.10 9.62
CA ILE A 30 25.43 -0.90 8.42
C ILE A 30 25.85 0.00 7.25
N LEU A 31 25.20 1.13 7.05
CA LEU A 31 25.54 2.08 5.99
C LEU A 31 26.94 2.67 6.21
N LYS A 32 27.27 3.10 7.42
CA LYS A 32 28.59 3.64 7.77
C LYS A 32 29.73 2.63 7.51
N VAL A 33 29.54 1.37 7.92
CA VAL A 33 30.53 0.29 7.68
C VAL A 33 30.74 0.06 6.17
N ASN A 34 29.73 0.35 5.35
CA ASN A 34 29.81 0.27 3.89
C ASN A 34 30.27 1.57 3.21
N ASN A 35 30.86 2.49 3.96
CA ASN A 35 31.38 3.79 3.49
C ASN A 35 30.29 4.73 2.92
N ILE A 36 29.06 4.64 3.43
CA ILE A 36 27.99 5.59 3.14
C ILE A 36 27.87 6.54 4.33
N ARG A 37 27.96 7.84 4.07
CA ARG A 37 27.81 8.87 5.10
C ARG A 37 26.34 8.98 5.50
N ALA A 38 25.98 8.36 6.63
CA ALA A 38 24.62 8.29 7.13
C ALA A 38 24.53 8.70 8.60
N LEU A 39 23.39 9.29 8.98
CA LEU A 39 23.05 9.61 10.36
C LEU A 39 21.63 9.16 10.68
N ALA A 40 21.40 8.84 11.94
CA ALA A 40 20.12 8.45 12.47
C ALA A 40 19.26 9.66 12.88
N TYR A 41 17.94 9.52 12.81
CA TYR A 41 17.00 10.51 13.31
C TYR A 41 15.74 9.83 13.87
N HIS A 42 15.51 9.92 15.17
CA HIS A 42 14.28 9.42 15.80
C HIS A 42 13.99 10.12 17.14
N ALA A 43 12.76 10.06 17.59
CA ALA A 43 12.29 10.74 18.81
C ALA A 43 12.95 10.25 20.12
N GLY A 44 13.68 9.13 20.11
CA GLY A 44 14.45 8.63 21.26
C GLY A 44 15.80 9.32 21.48
N MET A 45 16.26 10.08 20.48
CA MET A 45 17.50 10.86 20.58
C MET A 45 17.27 12.17 21.33
N ASP A 46 18.29 12.70 21.97
CA ASP A 46 18.21 14.04 22.55
C ASP A 46 18.04 15.11 21.47
N SER A 47 17.46 16.24 21.85
CA SER A 47 17.09 17.31 20.91
C SER A 47 18.32 17.91 20.20
N ALA A 48 19.45 18.05 20.91
CA ALA A 48 20.66 18.63 20.33
C ALA A 48 21.25 17.74 19.23
N THR A 49 21.32 16.43 19.49
CA THR A 49 21.81 15.45 18.51
C THR A 49 20.88 15.38 17.31
N ARG A 50 19.55 15.39 17.51
CA ARG A 50 18.58 15.42 16.39
C ARG A 50 18.78 16.63 15.51
N SER A 51 18.89 17.80 16.12
CA SER A 51 19.12 19.06 15.39
C SER A 51 20.43 19.02 14.61
N ALA A 52 21.52 18.58 15.25
CA ALA A 52 22.82 18.46 14.60
C ALA A 52 22.81 17.49 13.40
N ASN A 53 22.11 16.34 13.53
CA ASN A 53 21.99 15.37 12.44
C ASN A 53 21.15 15.92 11.28
N GLN A 54 20.07 16.63 11.59
CA GLN A 54 19.26 17.31 10.59
C GLN A 54 20.06 18.37 9.83
N ASP A 55 20.80 19.22 10.55
CA ASP A 55 21.64 20.25 9.95
C ASP A 55 22.73 19.64 9.07
N ALA A 56 23.35 18.55 9.52
CA ALA A 56 24.35 17.83 8.74
C ALA A 56 23.78 17.30 7.41
N PHE A 57 22.54 16.82 7.41
CA PHE A 57 21.86 16.38 6.20
C PHE A 57 21.51 17.57 5.28
N LEU A 58 20.96 18.65 5.82
CA LEU A 58 20.63 19.86 5.05
C LEU A 58 21.89 20.50 4.44
N MET A 59 23.03 20.48 5.15
CA MET A 59 24.30 21.06 4.70
C MET A 59 25.16 20.07 3.87
N GLU A 60 24.61 18.94 3.45
CA GLU A 60 25.28 17.90 2.63
C GLU A 60 26.55 17.30 3.26
N LYS A 61 26.69 17.41 4.57
CA LYS A 61 27.78 16.76 5.32
C LYS A 61 27.58 15.23 5.35
N VAL A 62 26.34 14.78 5.25
CA VAL A 62 25.95 13.38 5.07
C VAL A 62 25.01 13.27 3.88
N GLU A 63 25.04 12.12 3.20
CA GLU A 63 24.21 11.85 2.03
C GLU A 63 22.89 11.19 2.37
N VAL A 64 22.84 10.44 3.47
CA VAL A 64 21.63 9.68 3.87
C VAL A 64 21.25 9.98 5.31
N ILE A 65 19.95 10.19 5.53
CA ILE A 65 19.36 10.14 6.86
C ILE A 65 18.48 8.91 6.99
N VAL A 66 18.68 8.16 8.06
CA VAL A 66 17.81 7.00 8.39
C VAL A 66 16.92 7.41 9.55
N ALA A 67 15.62 7.34 9.36
CA ALA A 67 14.68 7.94 10.27
C ALA A 67 13.42 7.10 10.53
N THR A 68 12.77 7.37 11.66
CA THR A 68 11.35 7.04 11.84
C THR A 68 10.48 8.17 11.26
N ILE A 69 9.15 7.98 11.23
CA ILE A 69 8.18 8.97 10.74
C ILE A 69 8.29 10.35 11.43
N ALA A 70 8.99 10.42 12.57
CA ALA A 70 9.24 11.68 13.26
C ALA A 70 10.11 12.67 12.45
N PHE A 71 10.82 12.15 11.44
CA PHE A 71 11.61 12.96 10.53
C PHE A 71 10.75 13.44 9.37
N GLY A 72 10.50 14.72 9.33
CA GLY A 72 9.98 15.24 8.10
C GLY A 72 8.96 16.36 8.14
N MET A 73 8.30 16.69 9.23
CA MET A 73 7.33 17.80 9.21
C MET A 73 7.97 19.17 8.93
N GLU A 74 9.27 19.33 9.21
CA GLU A 74 10.00 20.62 9.09
C GLU A 74 11.17 20.58 8.09
N ILE A 75 11.38 19.45 7.35
CA ILE A 75 12.54 19.34 6.47
C ILE A 75 12.19 19.75 5.05
N ASP A 76 12.73 20.87 4.68
CA ASP A 76 12.65 21.43 3.33
C ASP A 76 14.01 21.37 2.62
N LYS A 77 14.42 20.13 2.25
CA LYS A 77 15.57 19.90 1.39
C LYS A 77 15.04 19.59 -0.02
N PRO A 78 15.19 20.52 -0.98
CA PRO A 78 14.54 20.38 -2.28
C PRO A 78 15.15 19.30 -3.17
N ASP A 79 16.41 18.99 -3.00
CA ASP A 79 17.23 18.11 -3.85
C ASP A 79 17.39 16.67 -3.31
N VAL A 80 16.43 16.18 -2.54
CA VAL A 80 16.37 14.77 -2.15
C VAL A 80 16.12 13.92 -3.40
N ARG A 81 17.02 12.98 -3.69
CA ARG A 81 16.96 12.15 -4.92
C ARG A 81 16.33 10.80 -4.73
N PHE A 82 16.26 10.30 -3.50
CA PHE A 82 15.55 9.05 -3.22
C PHE A 82 14.93 9.03 -1.82
N VAL A 83 13.81 8.34 -1.73
CA VAL A 83 13.15 7.98 -0.48
C VAL A 83 12.94 6.48 -0.49
N ILE A 84 13.48 5.81 0.53
CA ILE A 84 13.36 4.37 0.71
C ILE A 84 12.51 4.09 1.94
N HIS A 85 11.48 3.29 1.80
CA HIS A 85 10.75 2.70 2.91
C HIS A 85 11.31 1.29 3.17
N TYR A 86 12.11 1.16 4.23
CA TYR A 86 12.60 -0.14 4.69
C TYR A 86 11.45 -1.00 5.21
N ASP A 87 10.53 -0.37 5.92
CA ASP A 87 9.24 -0.91 6.30
C ASP A 87 8.13 -0.10 5.59
N ILE A 88 7.06 -0.77 5.16
CA ILE A 88 5.91 -0.07 4.57
C ILE A 88 5.26 0.85 5.61
N PRO A 89 4.78 2.02 5.21
CA PRO A 89 4.06 2.93 6.10
C PRO A 89 2.68 2.38 6.48
N LYS A 90 2.11 2.92 7.55
CA LYS A 90 0.81 2.50 8.10
C LYS A 90 -0.38 2.91 7.23
N SER A 91 -0.17 3.87 6.34
CA SER A 91 -1.22 4.41 5.46
C SER A 91 -0.62 4.96 4.18
N LEU A 92 -1.46 5.07 3.15
CA LEU A 92 -1.05 5.71 1.89
C LEU A 92 -0.86 7.21 2.04
N GLU A 93 -1.54 7.88 2.96
CA GLU A 93 -1.29 9.28 3.31
C GLU A 93 0.12 9.48 3.83
N GLY A 94 0.57 8.64 4.76
CA GLY A 94 1.93 8.65 5.26
C GLY A 94 2.95 8.40 4.14
N TYR A 95 2.69 7.40 3.32
CA TYR A 95 3.51 7.10 2.14
C TYR A 95 3.64 8.29 1.20
N TYR A 96 2.53 8.95 0.88
CA TYR A 96 2.51 10.12 0.00
C TYR A 96 3.29 11.30 0.58
N GLN A 97 3.10 11.59 1.89
CA GLN A 97 3.84 12.66 2.56
C GLN A 97 5.35 12.40 2.58
N GLU A 98 5.76 11.17 2.81
CA GLU A 98 7.17 10.78 2.90
C GLU A 98 7.83 10.73 1.53
N THR A 99 7.20 10.14 0.53
CA THR A 99 7.70 10.11 -0.86
C THR A 99 7.68 11.48 -1.52
N GLY A 100 6.74 12.34 -1.16
CA GLY A 100 6.64 13.72 -1.64
C GLY A 100 7.82 14.63 -1.23
N ARG A 101 8.83 14.09 -0.52
CA ARG A 101 10.09 14.79 -0.21
C ARG A 101 11.11 14.68 -1.33
N ALA A 102 10.98 13.69 -2.20
CA ALA A 102 11.90 13.50 -3.32
C ALA A 102 11.56 14.49 -4.47
N GLY A 103 12.60 15.10 -5.02
CA GLY A 103 12.50 15.89 -6.26
C GLY A 103 11.69 17.18 -6.15
N ARG A 104 11.64 17.84 -4.99
CA ARG A 104 10.89 19.11 -4.82
C ARG A 104 11.42 20.26 -5.66
N ASP A 105 12.66 20.19 -6.09
CA ASP A 105 13.28 21.15 -7.02
C ASP A 105 12.90 20.91 -8.49
N GLY A 106 12.01 19.95 -8.76
CA GLY A 106 11.64 19.54 -10.11
C GLY A 106 12.61 18.53 -10.74
N GLY A 107 13.68 18.16 -10.02
CA GLY A 107 14.61 17.11 -10.43
C GLY A 107 14.03 15.71 -10.26
N GLU A 108 14.68 14.72 -10.87
CA GLU A 108 14.26 13.33 -10.76
C GLU A 108 14.39 12.80 -9.33
N GLY A 109 13.36 12.13 -8.84
CA GLY A 109 13.33 11.47 -7.54
C GLY A 109 12.87 10.02 -7.66
N ARG A 110 13.48 9.13 -6.88
CA ARG A 110 13.13 7.70 -6.83
C ARG A 110 12.53 7.33 -5.49
N CYS A 111 11.41 6.64 -5.51
CA CYS A 111 10.74 6.11 -4.33
C CYS A 111 10.75 4.59 -4.39
N ILE A 112 11.29 3.95 -3.33
CA ILE A 112 11.42 2.51 -3.23
C ILE A 112 10.79 2.07 -1.91
N ALA A 113 9.92 1.07 -1.94
CA ALA A 113 9.37 0.46 -0.73
C ALA A 113 9.64 -1.04 -0.74
N PHE A 114 10.11 -1.56 0.39
CA PHE A 114 10.21 -2.99 0.64
C PHE A 114 8.92 -3.46 1.29
N TYR A 115 8.36 -4.55 0.77
CA TYR A 115 7.11 -5.11 1.24
C TYR A 115 7.21 -6.62 1.39
N GLN A 116 6.70 -7.13 2.50
CA GLN A 116 6.50 -8.55 2.76
C GLN A 116 5.19 -8.73 3.51
N ASN A 117 4.49 -9.84 3.27
CA ASN A 117 3.22 -10.13 3.96
C ASN A 117 3.35 -10.16 5.48
N LYS A 118 4.51 -10.59 6.00
CA LYS A 118 4.80 -10.58 7.44
C LYS A 118 4.81 -9.18 8.06
N ASP A 119 5.01 -8.14 7.25
CA ASP A 119 5.01 -6.76 7.74
C ASP A 119 3.63 -6.31 8.21
N LEU A 120 2.57 -6.82 7.58
CA LEU A 120 1.20 -6.56 8.00
C LEU A 120 0.96 -7.03 9.44
N LEU A 121 1.42 -8.24 9.78
CA LEU A 121 1.30 -8.79 11.13
C LEU A 121 2.09 -7.98 12.17
N LYS A 122 3.27 -7.48 11.81
CA LYS A 122 4.04 -6.57 12.67
C LYS A 122 3.29 -5.28 12.92
N MET A 123 2.73 -4.67 11.89
CA MET A 123 2.00 -3.41 11.97
C MET A 123 0.72 -3.55 12.81
N GLU A 124 0.00 -4.67 12.68
CA GLU A 124 -1.16 -4.96 13.51
C GLU A 124 -0.80 -5.02 15.01
N LYS A 125 0.35 -5.60 15.36
CA LYS A 125 0.84 -5.62 16.75
C LYS A 125 1.07 -4.22 17.32
N PHE A 126 1.49 -3.26 16.52
CA PHE A 126 1.64 -1.86 16.95
C PHE A 126 0.32 -1.15 17.23
N MET A 127 -0.80 -1.70 16.78
CA MET A 127 -2.14 -1.16 17.05
C MET A 127 -2.76 -1.73 18.32
N GLN A 128 -2.18 -2.79 18.89
CA GLN A 128 -2.67 -3.40 20.14
C GLN A 128 -2.62 -2.39 21.29
N GLY A 129 -3.65 -2.39 22.12
CA GLY A 129 -3.79 -1.46 23.24
C GLY A 129 -4.48 -0.13 22.90
N LYS A 130 -4.76 0.14 21.63
CA LYS A 130 -5.60 1.28 21.24
C LYS A 130 -7.10 0.94 21.35
N PRO A 131 -7.99 1.96 21.37
CA PRO A 131 -9.43 1.72 21.25
C PRO A 131 -9.79 0.87 20.04
N VAL A 132 -10.80 0.01 20.17
CA VAL A 132 -11.20 -0.94 19.12
C VAL A 132 -11.50 -0.24 17.79
N SER A 133 -12.18 0.91 17.83
CA SER A 133 -12.47 1.71 16.64
C SER A 133 -11.20 2.19 15.92
N GLU A 134 -10.18 2.61 16.66
CA GLU A 134 -8.90 3.02 16.08
C GLU A 134 -8.13 1.83 15.48
N GLN A 135 -8.21 0.66 16.13
CA GLN A 135 -7.61 -0.56 15.59
C GLN A 135 -8.25 -0.96 14.27
N GLU A 136 -9.58 -0.92 14.16
CA GLU A 136 -10.31 -1.27 12.94
C GLU A 136 -10.00 -0.29 11.79
N ILE A 137 -10.01 1.02 12.05
CA ILE A 137 -9.61 2.01 11.04
C ILE A 137 -8.15 1.80 10.62
N GLY A 138 -7.25 1.61 11.58
CA GLY A 138 -5.85 1.35 11.30
C GLY A 138 -5.62 0.11 10.44
N LYS A 139 -6.38 -0.97 10.67
CA LYS A 139 -6.35 -2.17 9.82
C LYS A 139 -6.80 -1.87 8.39
N GLN A 140 -7.86 -1.08 8.21
CA GLN A 140 -8.34 -0.71 6.87
C GLN A 140 -7.30 0.13 6.12
N LEU A 141 -6.68 1.10 6.78
CA LEU A 141 -5.60 1.90 6.18
C LEU A 141 -4.39 1.03 5.79
N LEU A 142 -4.05 0.06 6.63
CA LEU A 142 -2.98 -0.89 6.35
C LEU A 142 -3.31 -1.81 5.16
N LEU A 143 -4.56 -2.27 5.04
CA LEU A 143 -5.02 -3.04 3.89
C LEU A 143 -4.98 -2.24 2.59
N GLU A 144 -5.25 -0.94 2.62
CA GLU A 144 -5.08 -0.06 1.46
C GLU A 144 -3.60 0.03 1.04
N THR A 145 -2.70 0.15 2.01
CA THR A 145 -1.25 0.15 1.75
C THR A 145 -0.79 -1.18 1.16
N ALA A 146 -1.26 -2.31 1.70
CA ALA A 146 -0.99 -3.63 1.18
C ALA A 146 -1.53 -3.81 -0.25
N SER A 147 -2.77 -3.38 -0.50
CA SER A 147 -3.35 -3.39 -1.84
C SER A 147 -2.50 -2.63 -2.84
N TYR A 148 -2.02 -1.45 -2.47
CA TYR A 148 -1.12 -0.66 -3.29
C TYR A 148 0.21 -1.38 -3.56
N ALA A 149 0.81 -2.00 -2.55
CA ALA A 149 2.07 -2.73 -2.68
C ALA A 149 1.94 -3.98 -3.57
N GLU A 150 0.89 -4.76 -3.39
CA GLU A 150 0.66 -6.03 -4.10
C GLU A 150 0.13 -5.85 -5.52
N SER A 151 -0.61 -4.77 -5.78
CA SER A 151 -1.19 -4.51 -7.10
C SER A 151 -0.15 -4.34 -8.19
N SER A 152 -0.43 -4.88 -9.37
CA SER A 152 0.35 -4.65 -10.59
C SER A 152 -0.23 -3.55 -11.49
N ILE A 153 -1.21 -2.81 -11.02
CA ILE A 153 -1.70 -1.59 -11.68
C ILE A 153 -0.68 -0.47 -11.52
N CYS A 154 -0.68 0.47 -12.46
CA CYS A 154 0.14 1.68 -12.39
C CYS A 154 0.12 2.31 -10.99
N ARG A 155 1.30 2.50 -10.38
CA ARG A 155 1.43 3.07 -9.03
C ARG A 155 0.81 4.45 -8.91
N ARG A 156 1.02 5.29 -9.93
CA ARG A 156 0.45 6.64 -9.97
C ARG A 156 -1.06 6.62 -10.05
N LYS A 157 -1.62 5.78 -10.92
CA LYS A 157 -3.08 5.62 -11.05
C LYS A 157 -3.71 5.17 -9.73
N SER A 158 -3.13 4.19 -9.06
CA SER A 158 -3.61 3.68 -7.77
C SER A 158 -3.55 4.75 -6.67
N LEU A 159 -2.46 5.49 -6.59
CA LEU A 159 -2.26 6.52 -5.57
C LEU A 159 -3.17 7.72 -5.77
N LEU A 160 -3.30 8.21 -7.01
CA LEU A 160 -4.19 9.32 -7.33
C LEU A 160 -5.66 8.96 -7.09
N HIS A 161 -6.06 7.75 -7.47
CA HIS A 161 -7.40 7.25 -7.18
C HIS A 161 -7.70 7.25 -5.67
N TYR A 162 -6.75 6.83 -4.85
CA TYR A 162 -6.89 6.85 -3.40
C TYR A 162 -7.19 8.26 -2.85
N PHE A 163 -6.60 9.30 -3.45
CA PHE A 163 -6.84 10.70 -3.10
C PHE A 163 -8.03 11.34 -3.87
N GLY A 164 -8.82 10.55 -4.57
CA GLY A 164 -10.02 10.99 -5.27
C GLY A 164 -9.76 11.67 -6.62
N GLU A 165 -8.54 11.54 -7.16
CA GLU A 165 -8.17 12.09 -8.46
C GLU A 165 -8.22 11.01 -9.55
N GLU A 166 -8.81 11.33 -10.71
CA GLU A 166 -8.85 10.44 -11.85
C GLU A 166 -7.58 10.62 -12.71
N TYR A 167 -6.87 9.52 -12.92
CA TYR A 167 -5.73 9.47 -13.83
C TYR A 167 -6.16 8.90 -15.18
N LEU A 168 -6.20 9.74 -16.20
CA LEU A 168 -6.77 9.42 -17.52
C LEU A 168 -5.85 8.56 -18.40
N GLU A 169 -4.53 8.56 -18.12
CA GLU A 169 -3.58 7.77 -18.88
C GLU A 169 -3.63 6.28 -18.46
N ASP A 170 -3.38 5.39 -19.41
CA ASP A 170 -3.35 3.95 -19.14
C ASP A 170 -2.18 3.54 -18.25
N ASN A 171 -1.03 4.22 -18.40
CA ASN A 171 0.15 4.01 -17.58
C ASN A 171 0.99 5.30 -17.47
N CYS A 172 1.85 5.35 -16.47
CA CYS A 172 2.73 6.51 -16.28
C CYS A 172 4.10 6.37 -16.98
N GLY A 173 4.39 5.22 -17.57
CA GLY A 173 5.65 4.93 -18.24
C GLY A 173 6.90 4.90 -17.36
N ASN A 174 6.76 5.01 -16.04
CA ASN A 174 7.89 5.22 -15.11
C ASN A 174 7.89 4.33 -13.86
N CYS A 175 6.75 3.87 -13.38
CA CYS A 175 6.72 2.99 -12.20
C CYS A 175 7.09 1.55 -12.56
N ASP A 176 7.45 0.77 -11.54
CA ASP A 176 7.82 -0.64 -11.67
C ASP A 176 6.78 -1.47 -12.42
N ASN A 177 5.50 -1.27 -12.13
CA ASN A 177 4.40 -1.98 -12.79
C ASN A 177 4.24 -1.60 -14.28
N CYS A 178 4.41 -0.34 -14.63
CA CYS A 178 4.34 0.11 -16.03
C CYS A 178 5.54 -0.35 -16.84
N LEU A 179 6.72 -0.41 -16.22
CA LEU A 179 7.94 -0.89 -16.88
C LEU A 179 7.97 -2.42 -17.03
N ASN A 180 7.21 -3.15 -16.22
CA ASN A 180 7.09 -4.61 -16.24
C ASN A 180 5.61 -5.03 -16.30
N PRO A 181 4.90 -4.74 -17.41
CA PRO A 181 3.47 -4.99 -17.50
C PRO A 181 3.17 -6.49 -17.49
N LYS A 182 2.13 -6.87 -16.72
CA LYS A 182 1.63 -8.25 -16.69
C LYS A 182 0.51 -8.47 -17.69
N LYS A 183 0.26 -9.74 -18.01
CA LYS A 183 -0.83 -10.14 -18.89
C LYS A 183 -2.18 -9.74 -18.31
N GLN A 184 -3.04 -9.20 -19.16
CA GLN A 184 -4.44 -8.93 -18.84
C GLN A 184 -5.30 -10.18 -19.01
N VAL A 185 -6.25 -10.35 -18.10
CA VAL A 185 -7.23 -11.43 -18.10
C VAL A 185 -8.63 -10.83 -18.03
N GLU A 186 -9.56 -11.37 -18.83
CA GLU A 186 -10.97 -10.97 -18.78
C GLU A 186 -11.61 -11.39 -17.46
N ALA A 187 -12.30 -10.46 -16.79
CA ALA A 187 -12.95 -10.65 -15.51
C ALA A 187 -14.35 -10.02 -15.43
N LYS A 188 -15.00 -9.84 -16.57
CA LYS A 188 -16.36 -9.27 -16.67
C LYS A 188 -17.38 -10.06 -15.82
N ASP A 189 -17.36 -11.37 -15.94
CA ASP A 189 -18.34 -12.22 -15.24
C ASP A 189 -18.07 -12.22 -13.72
N GLU A 190 -16.81 -12.22 -13.32
CA GLU A 190 -16.41 -12.12 -11.92
C GLU A 190 -16.81 -10.77 -11.33
N LEU A 191 -16.65 -9.68 -12.05
CA LEU A 191 -17.08 -8.35 -11.59
C LEU A 191 -18.61 -8.29 -11.43
N CYS A 192 -19.37 -8.83 -12.37
CA CYS A 192 -20.82 -8.93 -12.23
C CYS A 192 -21.22 -9.73 -10.99
N ALA A 193 -20.57 -10.88 -10.76
CA ALA A 193 -20.81 -11.71 -9.58
C ALA A 193 -20.48 -10.98 -8.27
N VAL A 194 -19.39 -10.18 -8.23
CA VAL A 194 -19.06 -9.33 -7.08
C VAL A 194 -20.16 -8.31 -6.82
N ILE A 195 -20.61 -7.60 -7.84
CA ILE A 195 -21.67 -6.58 -7.71
C ILE A 195 -22.99 -7.20 -7.22
N GLU A 196 -23.37 -8.36 -7.76
CA GLU A 196 -24.54 -9.10 -7.31
C GLU A 196 -24.44 -9.50 -5.84
N THR A 197 -23.28 -10.02 -5.42
CA THR A 197 -23.06 -10.45 -4.04
C THR A 197 -23.09 -9.27 -3.08
N VAL A 198 -22.42 -8.17 -3.40
CA VAL A 198 -22.44 -6.93 -2.59
C VAL A 198 -23.87 -6.39 -2.46
N THR A 199 -24.65 -6.43 -3.54
CA THR A 199 -26.07 -6.03 -3.53
C THR A 199 -26.90 -6.95 -2.63
N ALA A 200 -26.73 -8.27 -2.74
CA ALA A 200 -27.44 -9.26 -1.91
C ALA A 200 -27.10 -9.10 -0.42
N LEU A 201 -25.87 -8.74 -0.11
CA LEU A 201 -25.38 -8.44 1.24
C LEU A 201 -25.71 -7.01 1.71
N LYS A 202 -26.47 -6.25 0.92
CA LYS A 202 -26.96 -4.89 1.24
C LYS A 202 -25.85 -3.88 1.57
N GLU A 203 -24.67 -4.05 0.98
CA GLU A 203 -23.51 -3.19 1.19
C GLU A 203 -23.07 -3.08 2.68
N LYS A 204 -23.30 -4.14 3.49
CA LYS A 204 -23.06 -4.13 4.94
C LYS A 204 -21.86 -4.97 5.37
N PHE A 205 -21.08 -5.48 4.44
CA PHE A 205 -19.97 -6.37 4.74
C PHE A 205 -18.68 -5.93 4.04
N LYS A 206 -17.55 -6.33 4.63
CA LYS A 206 -16.23 -6.13 4.07
C LYS A 206 -15.96 -7.09 2.91
N ALA A 207 -14.94 -6.78 2.11
CA ALA A 207 -14.54 -7.61 0.97
C ALA A 207 -14.28 -9.08 1.34
N GLU A 208 -13.67 -9.35 2.49
CA GLU A 208 -13.39 -10.70 3.00
C GLU A 208 -14.68 -11.53 3.12
N GLN A 209 -15.72 -10.96 3.73
CA GLN A 209 -17.02 -11.63 3.87
C GLN A 209 -17.71 -11.83 2.51
N VAL A 210 -17.62 -10.85 1.62
CA VAL A 210 -18.13 -10.98 0.24
C VAL A 210 -17.45 -12.16 -0.46
N ILE A 211 -16.14 -12.27 -0.36
CA ILE A 211 -15.38 -13.38 -0.94
C ILE A 211 -15.79 -14.72 -0.34
N ASP A 212 -15.95 -14.81 0.98
CA ASP A 212 -16.37 -16.04 1.65
C ASP A 212 -17.75 -16.54 1.17
N VAL A 213 -18.70 -15.62 0.98
CA VAL A 213 -20.01 -15.94 0.41
C VAL A 213 -19.89 -16.42 -1.04
N MET A 214 -19.11 -15.71 -1.87
CA MET A 214 -18.92 -16.07 -3.28
C MET A 214 -18.26 -17.43 -3.47
N LEU A 215 -17.33 -17.79 -2.58
CA LEU A 215 -16.65 -19.09 -2.60
C LEU A 215 -17.44 -20.22 -1.94
N GLY A 216 -18.58 -19.92 -1.35
CA GLY A 216 -19.42 -20.91 -0.67
C GLY A 216 -18.82 -21.44 0.64
N LYS A 217 -18.09 -20.61 1.38
CA LYS A 217 -17.49 -20.99 2.66
C LYS A 217 -18.50 -20.92 3.80
N ASN A 218 -18.67 -22.04 4.51
CA ASN A 218 -19.55 -22.13 5.68
C ASN A 218 -18.89 -21.61 6.94
N THR A 219 -18.57 -20.31 6.99
CA THR A 219 -18.03 -19.64 8.18
C THR A 219 -19.12 -19.41 9.23
N ALA A 220 -18.71 -19.15 10.48
CA ALA A 220 -19.65 -18.78 11.54
C ALA A 220 -20.45 -17.52 11.20
N THR A 221 -19.82 -16.54 10.57
CA THR A 221 -20.47 -15.30 10.12
C THR A 221 -21.49 -15.56 9.01
N VAL A 222 -21.15 -16.38 8.00
CA VAL A 222 -22.07 -16.77 6.93
C VAL A 222 -23.33 -17.40 7.53
N LYS A 223 -23.19 -18.31 8.47
CA LYS A 223 -24.32 -18.98 9.13
C LYS A 223 -25.14 -18.05 10.03
N SER A 224 -24.48 -17.16 10.77
CA SER A 224 -25.18 -16.26 11.69
C SER A 224 -26.07 -15.23 10.97
N TYR A 225 -25.76 -14.93 9.71
CA TYR A 225 -26.55 -14.03 8.86
C TYR A 225 -27.38 -14.77 7.81
N ASN A 226 -27.46 -16.10 7.84
CA ASN A 226 -28.14 -16.95 6.86
C ASN A 226 -27.72 -16.64 5.41
N GLN A 227 -26.44 -16.34 5.21
CA GLN A 227 -25.90 -15.97 3.89
C GLN A 227 -25.71 -17.18 2.99
N ASP A 228 -25.66 -18.38 3.56
CA ASP A 228 -25.66 -19.66 2.86
C ASP A 228 -27.00 -19.98 2.15
N GLU A 229 -28.06 -19.27 2.47
CA GLU A 229 -29.38 -19.36 1.79
C GLU A 229 -29.51 -18.41 0.59
N LEU A 230 -28.55 -17.49 0.38
CA LEU A 230 -28.59 -16.53 -0.73
C LEU A 230 -28.26 -17.22 -2.07
N GLU A 231 -28.92 -16.79 -3.15
CA GLU A 231 -28.63 -17.28 -4.50
C GLU A 231 -27.17 -17.09 -4.92
N VAL A 232 -26.52 -16.03 -4.41
CA VAL A 232 -25.13 -15.72 -4.69
C VAL A 232 -24.12 -16.59 -3.92
N PHE A 233 -24.59 -17.39 -2.95
CA PHE A 233 -23.72 -18.25 -2.17
C PHE A 233 -23.06 -19.32 -3.06
N GLY A 234 -21.75 -19.34 -3.08
CA GLY A 234 -20.98 -20.26 -3.89
C GLY A 234 -20.98 -19.93 -5.40
N CYS A 235 -21.36 -18.72 -5.80
CA CYS A 235 -21.40 -18.32 -7.21
C CYS A 235 -20.04 -18.40 -7.94
N LEU A 236 -18.94 -18.33 -7.18
CA LEU A 236 -17.57 -18.59 -7.65
C LEU A 236 -16.90 -19.73 -6.88
N GLN A 237 -17.67 -20.73 -6.49
CA GLN A 237 -17.11 -21.90 -5.80
C GLN A 237 -16.03 -22.56 -6.67
N GLY A 238 -14.88 -22.83 -6.06
CA GLY A 238 -13.71 -23.38 -6.75
C GLY A 238 -12.75 -22.33 -7.34
N ALA A 239 -13.13 -21.04 -7.35
CA ALA A 239 -12.19 -19.99 -7.68
C ALA A 239 -11.19 -19.75 -6.54
N ASP A 240 -10.02 -19.20 -6.88
CA ASP A 240 -9.03 -18.77 -5.90
C ASP A 240 -9.43 -17.46 -5.22
N ALA A 241 -9.41 -17.44 -3.88
CA ALA A 241 -9.74 -16.25 -3.10
C ALA A 241 -8.87 -15.04 -3.45
N LYS A 242 -7.58 -15.27 -3.75
CA LYS A 242 -6.65 -14.23 -4.17
C LYS A 242 -7.09 -13.58 -5.48
N THR A 243 -7.53 -14.38 -6.45
CA THR A 243 -8.04 -13.88 -7.73
C THR A 243 -9.29 -13.04 -7.54
N VAL A 244 -10.26 -13.49 -6.72
CA VAL A 244 -11.48 -12.71 -6.42
C VAL A 244 -11.14 -11.39 -5.74
N ASN A 245 -10.19 -11.40 -4.82
CA ASN A 245 -9.71 -10.19 -4.16
C ASN A 245 -9.04 -9.22 -5.16
N THR A 246 -8.28 -9.73 -6.13
CA THR A 246 -7.69 -8.94 -7.22
C THR A 246 -8.79 -8.25 -8.05
N VAL A 247 -9.86 -8.97 -8.40
CA VAL A 247 -11.03 -8.39 -9.10
C VAL A 247 -11.62 -7.23 -8.30
N ILE A 248 -11.85 -7.43 -7.00
CA ILE A 248 -12.41 -6.39 -6.12
C ILE A 248 -11.49 -5.17 -6.05
N ARG A 249 -10.19 -5.36 -5.82
CA ARG A 249 -9.20 -4.28 -5.74
C ARG A 249 -9.16 -3.46 -7.03
N GLN A 250 -9.11 -4.11 -8.17
CA GLN A 250 -9.04 -3.42 -9.46
C GLN A 250 -10.38 -2.79 -9.85
N ALA A 251 -11.50 -3.36 -9.43
CA ALA A 251 -12.82 -2.74 -9.58
C ALA A 251 -12.97 -1.45 -8.73
N ILE A 252 -12.34 -1.39 -7.55
CA ILE A 252 -12.28 -0.17 -6.75
C ILE A 252 -11.49 0.92 -7.50
N ILE A 253 -10.30 0.60 -8.02
CA ILE A 253 -9.47 1.53 -8.77
C ILE A 253 -10.14 1.99 -10.07
N ALA A 254 -10.90 1.11 -10.72
CA ALA A 254 -11.69 1.44 -11.90
C ALA A 254 -12.95 2.26 -11.59
N GLY A 255 -13.27 2.46 -10.31
CA GLY A 255 -14.39 3.28 -9.86
C GLY A 255 -15.74 2.57 -9.84
N TYR A 256 -15.79 1.25 -10.01
CA TYR A 256 -17.04 0.46 -9.92
C TYR A 256 -17.47 0.13 -8.51
N LEU A 257 -16.51 -0.02 -7.62
CA LEU A 257 -16.69 -0.29 -6.20
C LEU A 257 -15.98 0.79 -5.37
N ASP A 258 -16.39 0.91 -4.12
CA ASP A 258 -15.75 1.77 -3.13
C ASP A 258 -15.59 1.01 -1.81
N ARG A 259 -14.53 1.31 -1.09
CA ARG A 259 -14.30 0.80 0.27
C ARG A 259 -14.49 1.95 1.25
N ASP A 260 -15.58 1.88 2.00
CA ASP A 260 -15.93 2.88 3.00
C ASP A 260 -15.06 2.70 4.26
N ILE A 261 -13.91 3.37 4.29
CA ILE A 261 -12.93 3.26 5.38
C ILE A 261 -13.52 3.81 6.68
N GLU A 262 -14.32 4.87 6.63
CA GLU A 262 -14.94 5.47 7.82
C GLU A 262 -15.93 4.51 8.49
N ASN A 263 -16.58 3.65 7.72
CA ASN A 263 -17.42 2.56 8.18
C ASN A 263 -16.71 1.21 8.16
N PHE A 264 -15.46 1.19 8.62
CA PHE A 264 -14.64 -0.01 8.81
C PHE A 264 -14.39 -0.86 7.56
N GLY A 265 -14.41 -0.24 6.38
CA GLY A 265 -14.06 -0.91 5.13
C GLY A 265 -15.20 -1.68 4.49
N LEU A 266 -16.44 -1.29 4.72
CA LEU A 266 -17.59 -1.87 4.03
C LEU A 266 -17.46 -1.67 2.52
N LEU A 267 -17.76 -2.72 1.77
CA LEU A 267 -17.71 -2.69 0.31
C LEU A 267 -19.04 -2.15 -0.25
N LYS A 268 -18.94 -1.07 -1.02
CA LYS A 268 -20.06 -0.34 -1.60
C LYS A 268 -20.02 -0.41 -3.12
N ILE A 269 -21.16 -0.23 -3.76
CA ILE A 269 -21.26 -0.12 -5.22
C ILE A 269 -21.44 1.35 -5.59
N THR A 270 -20.56 1.87 -6.44
CA THR A 270 -20.66 3.24 -6.96
C THR A 270 -21.81 3.36 -7.96
N LYS A 271 -22.16 4.60 -8.32
CA LYS A 271 -23.09 4.82 -9.45
C LYS A 271 -22.57 4.19 -10.74
N LYS A 272 -21.28 4.34 -11.01
CA LYS A 272 -20.60 3.70 -12.17
C LYS A 272 -20.71 2.18 -12.12
N GLY A 273 -20.60 1.57 -10.95
CA GLY A 273 -20.78 0.13 -10.76
C GLY A 273 -22.21 -0.34 -11.02
N LYS A 274 -23.20 0.42 -10.56
CA LYS A 274 -24.64 0.13 -10.84
C LYS A 274 -24.96 0.23 -12.32
N ASP A 275 -24.41 1.24 -13.00
CA ASP A 275 -24.60 1.42 -14.45
C ASP A 275 -23.87 0.32 -15.24
N TYR A 276 -22.67 -0.08 -14.80
CA TYR A 276 -21.94 -1.21 -15.37
C TYR A 276 -22.74 -2.50 -15.32
N TYR A 277 -23.35 -2.81 -14.18
CA TYR A 277 -24.14 -4.04 -14.00
C TYR A 277 -25.37 -4.10 -14.92
N LYS A 278 -25.96 -2.96 -15.23
CA LYS A 278 -27.10 -2.89 -16.18
C LYS A 278 -26.68 -3.20 -17.61
N LYS A 279 -25.46 -2.84 -18.01
CA LYS A 279 -24.90 -3.07 -19.34
C LYS A 279 -23.41 -3.41 -19.22
N PRO A 280 -23.08 -4.66 -18.83
CA PRO A 280 -21.71 -5.05 -18.64
C PRO A 280 -20.91 -5.01 -19.95
N VAL A 281 -19.68 -4.54 -19.84
CA VAL A 281 -18.68 -4.54 -20.92
C VAL A 281 -17.43 -5.29 -20.48
N SER A 282 -16.48 -5.51 -21.37
CA SER A 282 -15.18 -6.10 -21.02
C SER A 282 -14.55 -5.36 -19.84
N PHE A 283 -14.13 -6.13 -18.83
CA PHE A 283 -13.36 -5.66 -17.68
C PHE A 283 -12.15 -6.56 -17.51
N LYS A 284 -10.98 -6.03 -17.84
CA LYS A 284 -9.72 -6.78 -17.76
C LYS A 284 -8.98 -6.45 -16.49
N ILE A 285 -8.45 -7.47 -15.85
CA ILE A 285 -7.57 -7.35 -14.68
C ILE A 285 -6.16 -7.85 -15.02
N VAL A 286 -5.19 -7.41 -14.23
CA VAL A 286 -3.83 -7.94 -14.23
C VAL A 286 -3.58 -8.69 -12.92
N GLU A 287 -2.81 -9.78 -12.98
CA GLU A 287 -2.45 -10.53 -11.78
C GLU A 287 -1.64 -9.64 -10.83
N ASP A 288 -1.85 -9.83 -9.52
CA ASP A 288 -1.07 -9.13 -8.51
C ASP A 288 0.40 -9.58 -8.53
N ASN A 289 1.28 -8.73 -7.98
CA ASN A 289 2.68 -9.08 -7.78
C ASN A 289 2.78 -10.19 -6.73
N GLU A 290 3.65 -11.17 -6.97
CA GLU A 290 3.99 -12.19 -6.00
C GLU A 290 5.23 -11.75 -5.21
N PHE A 291 5.09 -11.72 -3.90
CA PHE A 291 6.18 -11.51 -2.96
C PHE A 291 6.46 -12.85 -2.29
N ASN A 292 7.35 -13.62 -2.92
CA ASN A 292 7.81 -14.87 -2.33
C ASN A 292 8.56 -14.53 -1.03
N GLU A 293 8.27 -15.29 0.03
CA GLU A 293 9.12 -15.32 1.20
C GLU A 293 10.44 -15.96 0.75
N GLU A 294 11.45 -15.14 0.45
CA GLU A 294 12.81 -15.65 0.39
C GLU A 294 13.10 -16.16 1.79
N GLU A 295 13.30 -17.47 1.91
CA GLU A 295 13.83 -18.09 3.12
C GLU A 295 15.14 -17.37 3.42
N GLU A 296 15.21 -16.72 4.59
CA GLU A 296 16.45 -16.17 5.11
C GLU A 296 17.40 -17.36 5.33
N GLU A 297 18.35 -17.59 4.41
CA GLU A 297 19.58 -18.34 4.70
C GLU A 297 20.55 -17.49 5.54
#